data_f8b599207a9dd58aa0905f0f36df8317
#
_entry.id   f8b599207a9dd58aa0905f0f36df8317
#
_cell.length_a   1.000
_cell.length_b   1.000
_cell.length_c   1.000
_cell.angle_alpha   90.00
_cell.angle_beta   90.00
_cell.angle_gamma   90.00
#
_symmetry.space_group_name_H-M   'P 1'
#
loop_
_entity.id
_entity.type
_entity.pdbx_description
1 polymer ?
#
loop_
_entity_poly.entity_id
_entity_poly.type
_entity_poly.pdbx_seq_one_letter_code
_entity_poly.pdbx_strand_id
1 'polypeptide(L)'
;MTLFVTYTARYVQAELPAAWKSFVSYKAGNIIAFLDSLMNSVLYRDKYDELRIMWQRGWNVYQAFSGCRADDLVECDTFLAVDQVLVKWLMGRLLAEDTGGKAQRADHPEVCEKRAKMHFGRKTDKTYQLLQSAYCMVQAANYRSAEDFKAIVDRYLSADHQIDQQYRKFYFYYDKLENTETFEPLRELVENIYTNEYLATLLPAWNEGLRQEEALAVLPLQRDFYNANLRYAKERTVVIISDAMRYEVGQELFARMQDDPKCSAQLNVQLGVLPPTPGWAWLRFSRTARWK
;
A
#
# COMPACT_ATOMS: atom_id res chain seq x y z
N MET A 1 7.98 28.78 21.38
CA MET A 1 7.40 29.44 20.21
C MET A 1 8.44 29.69 19.14
N THR A 2 9.37 30.63 19.36
CA THR A 2 10.39 31.03 18.38
C THR A 2 11.09 29.85 17.68
N LEU A 3 11.46 28.80 18.44
CA LEU A 3 12.13 27.63 17.89
C LEU A 3 11.25 26.94 16.83
N PHE A 4 10.01 26.63 17.17
CA PHE A 4 9.11 25.87 16.30
C PHE A 4 8.66 26.68 15.09
N VAL A 5 8.33 27.96 15.28
CA VAL A 5 7.95 28.84 14.16
C VAL A 5 9.12 29.06 13.21
N THR A 6 10.33 29.25 13.72
CA THR A 6 11.51 29.42 12.87
C THR A 6 11.80 28.15 12.07
N TYR A 7 11.67 26.96 12.69
CA TYR A 7 11.81 25.68 11.99
C TYR A 7 10.74 25.52 10.91
N THR A 8 9.48 25.79 11.24
CA THR A 8 8.37 25.76 10.28
C THR A 8 8.59 26.72 9.11
N ALA A 9 9.01 27.94 9.38
CA ALA A 9 9.28 28.96 8.36
C ALA A 9 10.33 28.54 7.34
N ARG A 10 11.23 27.63 7.70
CA ARG A 10 12.26 27.11 6.78
C ARG A 10 11.71 26.12 5.76
N TYR A 11 10.74 25.31 6.16
CA TYR A 11 10.26 24.18 5.38
C TYR A 11 8.88 24.35 4.76
N VAL A 12 8.10 25.31 5.25
CA VAL A 12 6.81 25.67 4.64
C VAL A 12 7.05 26.69 3.54
N GLN A 13 6.54 26.41 2.34
CA GLN A 13 6.62 27.33 1.21
C GLN A 13 5.44 28.33 1.20
N ALA A 14 4.35 28.01 1.92
CA ALA A 14 3.22 28.91 2.10
C ALA A 14 3.56 30.08 3.04
N GLU A 15 2.77 31.14 2.95
CA GLU A 15 2.87 32.27 3.86
C GLU A 15 2.47 31.86 5.29
N LEU A 16 3.34 32.10 6.26
CA LEU A 16 3.04 31.85 7.66
C LEU A 16 1.88 32.73 8.16
N PRO A 17 1.06 32.23 9.08
CA PRO A 17 0.06 33.04 9.76
C PRO A 17 0.67 34.36 10.29
N ALA A 18 -0.02 35.46 10.12
CA ALA A 18 0.49 36.80 10.50
C ALA A 18 0.96 36.84 11.96
N ALA A 19 0.22 36.18 12.87
CA ALA A 19 0.57 36.08 14.28
C ALA A 19 1.89 35.33 14.55
N TRP A 20 2.38 34.52 13.61
CA TRP A 20 3.59 33.73 13.77
C TRP A 20 4.83 34.45 13.25
N LYS A 21 4.66 35.36 12.30
CA LYS A 21 5.80 36.04 11.64
C LYS A 21 6.76 36.75 12.61
N SER A 22 6.22 37.31 13.70
CA SER A 22 7.03 38.00 14.72
C SER A 22 7.93 37.02 15.54
N PHE A 23 7.69 35.72 15.46
CA PHE A 23 8.49 34.71 16.19
C PHE A 23 9.58 34.09 15.33
N VAL A 24 9.72 34.45 14.07
CA VAL A 24 10.80 33.95 13.22
C VAL A 24 12.12 34.58 13.65
N SER A 25 13.09 33.74 14.02
CA SER A 25 14.42 34.19 14.48
C SER A 25 15.41 34.27 13.32
N TYR A 26 16.30 35.26 13.37
CA TYR A 26 17.45 35.36 12.46
C TYR A 26 18.50 34.24 12.66
N LYS A 27 18.48 33.55 13.82
CA LYS A 27 19.36 32.41 14.13
C LYS A 27 18.81 31.06 13.62
N ALA A 28 18.16 31.06 12.45
CA ALA A 28 17.45 29.88 11.92
C ALA A 28 18.37 28.63 11.84
N GLY A 29 19.58 28.76 11.34
CA GLY A 29 20.50 27.61 11.22
C GLY A 29 20.78 26.88 12.53
N ASN A 30 21.04 27.63 13.61
CA ASN A 30 21.29 27.03 14.93
C ASN A 30 20.03 26.36 15.50
N ILE A 31 18.87 26.97 15.28
CA ILE A 31 17.59 26.45 15.74
C ILE A 31 17.25 25.11 15.01
N ILE A 32 17.46 25.07 13.69
CA ILE A 32 17.22 23.90 12.89
C ILE A 32 18.12 22.76 13.37
N ALA A 33 19.44 22.99 13.45
CA ALA A 33 20.40 21.97 13.92
C ALA A 33 20.07 21.45 15.33
N PHE A 34 19.65 22.33 16.22
CA PHE A 34 19.25 21.95 17.58
C PHE A 34 17.98 21.07 17.57
N LEU A 35 16.94 21.45 16.82
CA LEU A 35 15.70 20.69 16.76
C LEU A 35 15.88 19.35 16.05
N ASP A 36 16.67 19.30 14.98
CA ASP A 36 17.04 18.04 14.29
C ASP A 36 17.79 17.10 15.24
N SER A 37 18.71 17.63 16.06
CA SER A 37 19.39 16.86 17.08
C SER A 37 18.43 16.26 18.12
N LEU A 38 17.41 17.02 18.56
CA LEU A 38 16.40 16.53 19.48
C LEU A 38 15.51 15.44 18.86
N MET A 39 15.05 15.64 17.63
CA MET A 39 14.24 14.66 16.90
C MET A 39 14.95 13.33 16.68
N ASN A 40 16.26 13.37 16.43
CA ASN A 40 17.06 12.18 16.20
C ASN A 40 17.65 11.57 17.48
N SER A 41 17.48 12.22 18.64
CA SER A 41 18.00 11.74 19.91
C SER A 41 17.14 10.60 20.48
N VAL A 42 17.77 9.48 20.81
CA VAL A 42 17.12 8.36 21.48
C VAL A 42 16.58 8.77 22.86
N LEU A 43 17.27 9.69 23.55
CA LEU A 43 16.93 10.11 24.91
C LEU A 43 15.84 11.19 24.97
N TYR A 44 15.80 12.07 23.98
CA TYR A 44 14.96 13.28 24.04
C TYR A 44 13.79 13.28 23.06
N ARG A 45 13.76 12.37 22.09
CA ARG A 45 12.75 12.33 21.04
C ARG A 45 11.33 12.29 21.59
N ASP A 46 11.04 11.43 22.57
CA ASP A 46 9.70 11.27 23.10
C ASP A 46 9.22 12.55 23.84
N LYS A 47 10.13 13.19 24.61
CA LYS A 47 9.84 14.47 25.23
C LYS A 47 9.65 15.61 24.24
N TYR A 48 10.43 15.61 23.17
CA TYR A 48 10.26 16.53 22.07
C TYR A 48 8.88 16.39 21.42
N ASP A 49 8.45 15.16 21.18
CA ASP A 49 7.12 14.87 20.59
C ASP A 49 5.97 15.30 21.51
N GLU A 50 6.06 15.02 22.80
CA GLU A 50 5.08 15.49 23.79
C GLU A 50 4.94 17.02 23.74
N LEU A 51 6.05 17.73 23.76
CA LEU A 51 6.07 19.20 23.69
C LEU A 51 5.43 19.70 22.40
N ARG A 52 5.74 19.06 21.25
CA ARG A 52 5.18 19.44 19.94
C ARG A 52 3.67 19.23 19.89
N ILE A 53 3.18 18.09 20.41
CA ILE A 53 1.74 17.80 20.46
C ILE A 53 1.02 18.82 21.35
N MET A 54 1.60 19.18 22.49
CA MET A 54 1.04 20.21 23.35
C MET A 54 0.97 21.58 22.66
N TRP A 55 2.05 21.98 21.99
CA TRP A 55 2.12 23.26 21.29
C TRP A 55 1.16 23.33 20.09
N GLN A 56 1.05 22.27 19.30
CA GLN A 56 0.15 22.28 18.14
C GLN A 56 -1.30 22.46 18.52
N ARG A 57 -1.73 21.96 19.69
CA ARG A 57 -3.08 22.15 20.24
C ARG A 57 -3.30 23.60 20.68
N GLY A 58 -2.38 24.16 21.46
CA GLY A 58 -2.48 25.53 21.97
C GLY A 58 -2.47 26.61 20.88
N TRP A 59 -1.91 26.30 19.70
CA TRP A 59 -1.76 27.23 18.59
C TRP A 59 -2.65 26.94 17.40
N ASN A 60 -3.52 25.95 17.53
CA ASN A 60 -4.44 25.51 16.48
C ASN A 60 -3.73 25.35 15.10
N VAL A 61 -2.59 24.63 15.12
CA VAL A 61 -1.70 24.45 13.95
C VAL A 61 -2.46 23.84 12.77
N TYR A 62 -3.37 22.91 13.03
CA TYR A 62 -4.21 22.32 12.00
C TYR A 62 -4.99 23.38 11.21
N GLN A 63 -5.68 24.28 11.93
CA GLN A 63 -6.45 25.36 11.29
C GLN A 63 -5.54 26.33 10.54
N ALA A 64 -4.36 26.61 11.08
CA ALA A 64 -3.38 27.50 10.46
C ALA A 64 -2.93 27.01 9.07
N PHE A 65 -2.84 25.69 8.88
CA PHE A 65 -2.38 25.08 7.64
C PHE A 65 -3.48 24.43 6.79
N SER A 66 -4.71 24.34 7.28
CA SER A 66 -5.82 23.67 6.57
C SER A 66 -6.18 24.30 5.22
N GLY A 67 -5.83 25.56 5.00
CA GLY A 67 -6.01 26.29 3.74
C GLY A 67 -4.79 26.34 2.84
N CYS A 68 -3.65 25.78 3.27
CA CYS A 68 -2.42 25.74 2.47
C CYS A 68 -2.49 24.65 1.40
N ARG A 69 -1.76 24.84 0.32
CA ARG A 69 -1.54 23.78 -0.67
C ARG A 69 -0.67 22.69 -0.05
N ALA A 70 -0.94 21.45 -0.41
CA ALA A 70 -0.14 20.34 0.11
C ALA A 70 1.33 20.43 -0.29
N ASP A 71 1.62 20.86 -1.52
CA ASP A 71 2.98 21.05 -2.01
C ASP A 71 3.81 21.95 -1.10
N ASP A 72 3.16 22.98 -0.53
CA ASP A 72 3.81 23.94 0.37
C ASP A 72 4.15 23.32 1.75
N LEU A 73 3.55 22.17 2.09
CA LEU A 73 3.64 21.52 3.39
C LEU A 73 4.45 20.22 3.39
N VAL A 74 4.69 19.62 2.23
CA VAL A 74 5.32 18.27 2.10
C VAL A 74 6.66 18.18 2.82
N GLU A 75 7.45 19.26 2.81
CA GLU A 75 8.77 19.34 3.47
C GLU A 75 8.69 19.66 4.97
N CYS A 76 7.53 20.09 5.46
CA CYS A 76 7.38 20.55 6.83
C CYS A 76 7.16 19.40 7.81
N ASP A 77 8.20 19.02 8.55
CA ASP A 77 8.16 17.98 9.58
C ASP A 77 8.18 18.57 11.00
N THR A 78 7.40 19.64 11.19
CA THR A 78 7.37 20.35 12.47
C THR A 78 6.30 19.84 13.41
N PHE A 79 5.14 19.50 12.91
CA PHE A 79 3.98 19.14 13.71
C PHE A 79 3.22 17.97 13.09
N LEU A 80 2.71 17.07 13.94
CA LEU A 80 1.80 16.01 13.50
C LEU A 80 0.55 16.54 12.79
N ALA A 81 0.09 17.74 13.14
CA ALA A 81 -1.03 18.39 12.48
C ALA A 81 -0.80 18.65 10.99
N VAL A 82 0.45 18.77 10.53
CA VAL A 82 0.78 18.88 9.10
C VAL A 82 0.41 17.58 8.37
N ASP A 83 0.73 16.42 8.96
CA ASP A 83 0.34 15.13 8.38
C ASP A 83 -1.18 14.96 8.33
N GLN A 84 -1.91 15.45 9.35
CA GLN A 84 -3.38 15.45 9.33
C GLN A 84 -3.95 16.28 8.16
N VAL A 85 -3.37 17.43 7.88
CA VAL A 85 -3.75 18.27 6.72
C VAL A 85 -3.43 17.56 5.41
N LEU A 86 -2.23 16.99 5.29
CA LEU A 86 -1.81 16.28 4.08
C LEU A 86 -2.66 15.03 3.82
N VAL A 87 -2.94 14.22 4.84
CA VAL A 87 -3.81 13.03 4.74
C VAL A 87 -5.20 13.42 4.25
N LYS A 88 -5.80 14.47 4.84
CA LYS A 88 -7.11 14.96 4.39
C LYS A 88 -7.08 15.43 2.94
N TRP A 89 -6.05 16.13 2.54
CA TRP A 89 -5.88 16.60 1.17
C TRP A 89 -5.72 15.44 0.18
N LEU A 90 -4.83 14.47 0.48
CA LEU A 90 -4.62 13.27 -0.33
C LEU A 90 -5.90 12.46 -0.48
N MET A 91 -6.62 12.24 0.62
CA MET A 91 -7.92 11.56 0.61
C MET A 91 -8.95 12.30 -0.25
N GLY A 92 -9.04 13.62 -0.09
CA GLY A 92 -9.95 14.44 -0.90
C GLY A 92 -9.67 14.35 -2.40
N ARG A 93 -8.40 14.24 -2.79
CA ARG A 93 -8.02 14.04 -4.20
C ARG A 93 -8.42 12.66 -4.74
N LEU A 94 -8.34 11.63 -3.92
CA LEU A 94 -8.79 10.28 -4.31
C LEU A 94 -10.32 10.22 -4.48
N LEU A 95 -11.05 10.88 -3.58
CA LEU A 95 -12.51 10.91 -3.60
C LEU A 95 -13.10 11.84 -4.66
N ALA A 96 -12.34 12.84 -5.12
CA ALA A 96 -12.77 13.82 -6.15
C ALA A 96 -12.70 13.29 -7.58
N GLU A 97 -12.85 11.97 -7.78
CA GLU A 97 -12.67 11.30 -9.07
C GLU A 97 -13.60 11.72 -10.17
N ASP A 98 -14.81 12.12 -9.86
CA ASP A 98 -15.82 12.54 -10.82
C ASP A 98 -15.40 13.80 -11.62
N THR A 99 -14.29 14.43 -11.26
CA THR A 99 -13.80 15.67 -11.88
C THR A 99 -12.69 15.49 -12.92
N GLY A 100 -12.38 14.25 -13.35
CA GLY A 100 -11.48 14.01 -14.49
C GLY A 100 -9.98 14.19 -14.23
N GLY A 101 -9.55 14.28 -12.98
CA GLY A 101 -8.23 14.74 -12.59
C GLY A 101 -7.12 13.69 -12.51
N LYS A 102 -6.91 12.81 -13.51
CA LYS A 102 -5.74 11.90 -13.54
C LYS A 102 -4.40 12.64 -13.41
N ALA A 103 -4.29 13.83 -14.02
CA ALA A 103 -3.08 14.67 -13.95
C ALA A 103 -2.79 15.24 -12.55
N GLN A 104 -3.82 15.40 -11.71
CA GLN A 104 -3.66 15.95 -10.36
C GLN A 104 -3.18 14.92 -9.32
N ARG A 105 -2.99 13.65 -9.72
CA ARG A 105 -2.65 12.53 -8.81
C ARG A 105 -1.24 11.99 -9.02
N ALA A 106 -0.54 12.45 -10.05
CA ALA A 106 0.77 11.91 -10.42
C ALA A 106 1.80 11.97 -9.28
N ASP A 107 1.70 12.95 -8.41
CA ASP A 107 2.57 13.18 -7.25
C ASP A 107 2.13 12.46 -5.96
N HIS A 108 0.96 11.81 -5.96
CA HIS A 108 0.39 11.18 -4.76
C HIS A 108 1.30 10.10 -4.13
N PRO A 109 1.87 9.15 -4.88
CA PRO A 109 2.77 8.15 -4.32
C PRO A 109 4.04 8.76 -3.74
N GLU A 110 4.61 9.77 -4.40
CA GLU A 110 5.83 10.45 -3.96
C GLU A 110 5.61 11.16 -2.63
N VAL A 111 4.48 11.84 -2.46
CA VAL A 111 4.12 12.50 -1.20
C VAL A 111 3.96 11.48 -0.10
N CYS A 112 3.22 10.39 -0.33
CA CYS A 112 3.02 9.33 0.65
C CYS A 112 4.36 8.70 1.09
N GLU A 113 5.21 8.34 0.13
CA GLU A 113 6.51 7.70 0.40
C GLU A 113 7.45 8.63 1.16
N LYS A 114 7.51 9.90 0.76
CA LYS A 114 8.34 10.91 1.39
C LYS A 114 7.90 11.15 2.83
N ARG A 115 6.61 11.42 3.03
CA ARG A 115 6.07 11.69 4.36
C ARG A 115 6.22 10.51 5.31
N ALA A 116 5.96 9.28 4.86
CA ALA A 116 6.12 8.08 5.68
C ALA A 116 7.55 7.89 6.24
N LYS A 117 8.57 8.51 5.62
CA LYS A 117 9.97 8.47 6.07
C LYS A 117 10.32 9.58 7.07
N MET A 118 9.50 10.63 7.16
CA MET A 118 9.75 11.79 8.03
C MET A 118 9.39 11.49 9.49
N HIS A 119 9.85 12.33 10.41
CA HIS A 119 9.71 12.08 11.85
C HIS A 119 8.27 11.90 12.30
N PHE A 120 7.38 12.84 11.99
CA PHE A 120 5.95 12.73 12.31
C PHE A 120 5.18 11.84 11.35
N GLY A 121 5.60 11.78 10.10
CA GLY A 121 5.01 10.90 9.10
C GLY A 121 5.14 9.41 9.44
N ARG A 122 6.21 9.00 10.15
CA ARG A 122 6.37 7.63 10.67
C ARG A 122 5.29 7.24 11.68
N LYS A 123 4.69 8.20 12.39
CA LYS A 123 3.56 7.93 13.29
C LYS A 123 2.26 7.70 12.56
N THR A 124 2.18 8.17 11.31
CA THR A 124 1.05 8.04 10.39
C THR A 124 1.39 7.17 9.18
N ASP A 125 2.47 6.37 9.24
CA ASP A 125 2.95 5.55 8.12
C ASP A 125 1.88 4.60 7.59
N LYS A 126 1.09 3.96 8.48
CA LYS A 126 -0.03 3.10 8.11
C LYS A 126 -1.09 3.83 7.29
N THR A 127 -1.37 5.09 7.65
CA THR A 127 -2.31 5.93 6.90
C THR A 127 -1.75 6.28 5.51
N TYR A 128 -0.46 6.58 5.40
CA TYR A 128 0.17 6.82 4.09
C TYR A 128 0.20 5.56 3.23
N GLN A 129 0.45 4.39 3.83
CA GLN A 129 0.38 3.10 3.12
C GLN A 129 -1.05 2.77 2.66
N LEU A 130 -2.06 3.07 3.49
CA LEU A 130 -3.47 2.96 3.11
C LEU A 130 -3.78 3.83 1.89
N LEU A 131 -3.40 5.11 1.94
CA LEU A 131 -3.63 6.06 0.86
C LEU A 131 -2.92 5.65 -0.44
N GLN A 132 -1.70 5.11 -0.33
CA GLN A 132 -0.96 4.60 -1.48
C GLN A 132 -1.65 3.39 -2.11
N SER A 133 -2.14 2.47 -1.29
CA SER A 133 -2.91 1.31 -1.77
C SER A 133 -4.22 1.75 -2.44
N ALA A 134 -4.93 2.71 -1.83
CA ALA A 134 -6.13 3.30 -2.42
C ALA A 134 -5.83 4.00 -3.76
N TYR A 135 -4.73 4.74 -3.86
CA TYR A 135 -4.29 5.34 -5.12
C TYR A 135 -4.12 4.30 -6.23
N CYS A 136 -3.44 3.18 -5.93
CA CYS A 136 -3.26 2.10 -6.89
C CYS A 136 -4.62 1.50 -7.32
N MET A 137 -5.57 1.34 -6.39
CA MET A 137 -6.92 0.87 -6.71
C MET A 137 -7.66 1.83 -7.64
N VAL A 138 -7.56 3.14 -7.37
CA VAL A 138 -8.12 4.18 -8.24
C VAL A 138 -7.52 4.17 -9.64
N GLN A 139 -6.23 3.83 -9.79
CA GLN A 139 -5.62 3.65 -11.12
C GLN A 139 -6.17 2.42 -11.87
N ALA A 140 -6.69 1.43 -11.14
CA ALA A 140 -7.33 0.25 -11.71
C ALA A 140 -8.82 0.46 -12.07
N ALA A 141 -9.39 1.64 -11.80
CA ALA A 141 -10.77 1.97 -12.17
C ALA A 141 -10.99 1.89 -13.69
N ASN A 142 -12.22 1.60 -14.08
CA ASN A 142 -12.60 1.35 -15.48
C ASN A 142 -11.86 0.15 -16.11
N TYR A 143 -11.65 -0.90 -15.31
CA TYR A 143 -10.99 -2.12 -15.76
C TYR A 143 -11.71 -2.74 -16.97
N ARG A 144 -10.93 -3.27 -17.91
CA ARG A 144 -11.42 -4.02 -19.07
C ARG A 144 -10.70 -5.35 -19.15
N SER A 145 -11.45 -6.45 -19.21
CA SER A 145 -10.86 -7.78 -19.39
C SER A 145 -10.24 -7.93 -20.77
N ALA A 146 -9.30 -8.85 -20.92
CA ALA A 146 -8.83 -9.29 -22.23
C ALA A 146 -9.88 -10.17 -22.92
N GLU A 147 -9.70 -10.38 -24.24
CA GLU A 147 -10.71 -11.03 -25.08
C GLU A 147 -10.71 -12.55 -24.96
N ASP A 148 -9.55 -13.18 -24.77
CA ASP A 148 -9.42 -14.63 -24.67
C ASP A 148 -8.82 -15.07 -23.34
N PHE A 149 -9.04 -16.34 -22.96
CA PHE A 149 -8.62 -16.89 -21.70
C PHE A 149 -7.11 -16.86 -21.47
N LYS A 150 -6.33 -17.14 -22.51
CA LYS A 150 -4.88 -17.10 -22.40
C LYS A 150 -4.38 -15.69 -22.13
N ALA A 151 -4.92 -14.70 -22.85
CA ALA A 151 -4.60 -13.30 -22.63
C ALA A 151 -5.01 -12.80 -21.25
N ILE A 152 -6.15 -13.28 -20.71
CA ILE A 152 -6.56 -13.00 -19.32
C ILE A 152 -5.52 -13.54 -18.34
N VAL A 153 -5.09 -14.80 -18.51
CA VAL A 153 -4.07 -15.42 -17.65
C VAL A 153 -2.75 -14.67 -17.75
N ASP A 154 -2.25 -14.43 -18.94
CA ASP A 154 -0.96 -13.75 -19.18
C ASP A 154 -0.98 -12.35 -18.56
N ARG A 155 -2.07 -11.63 -18.70
CA ARG A 155 -2.25 -10.30 -18.11
C ARG A 155 -2.35 -10.36 -16.59
N TYR A 156 -3.05 -11.33 -16.02
CA TYR A 156 -3.10 -11.52 -14.58
C TYR A 156 -1.71 -11.77 -14.01
N LEU A 157 -0.93 -12.66 -14.65
CA LEU A 157 0.41 -12.99 -14.20
C LEU A 157 1.41 -11.83 -14.33
N SER A 158 1.22 -10.97 -15.32
CA SER A 158 2.13 -9.84 -15.55
C SER A 158 1.75 -8.57 -14.80
N ALA A 159 0.46 -8.30 -14.60
CA ALA A 159 -0.01 -7.00 -14.11
C ALA A 159 -1.19 -7.08 -13.12
N ASP A 160 -2.29 -7.75 -13.49
CA ASP A 160 -3.55 -7.60 -12.77
C ASP A 160 -3.52 -8.20 -11.34
N HIS A 161 -2.61 -9.14 -11.05
CA HIS A 161 -2.38 -9.63 -9.69
C HIS A 161 -2.04 -8.50 -8.70
N GLN A 162 -1.51 -7.38 -9.19
CA GLN A 162 -1.23 -6.20 -8.36
C GLN A 162 -2.51 -5.54 -7.84
N ILE A 163 -3.64 -5.64 -8.57
CA ILE A 163 -4.94 -5.13 -8.12
C ILE A 163 -5.37 -5.89 -6.86
N ASP A 164 -5.33 -7.23 -6.91
CA ASP A 164 -5.62 -8.07 -5.74
C ASP A 164 -4.68 -7.77 -4.57
N GLN A 165 -3.39 -7.58 -4.85
CA GLN A 165 -2.40 -7.26 -3.84
C GLN A 165 -2.68 -5.91 -3.17
N GLN A 166 -3.02 -4.87 -3.94
CA GLN A 166 -3.28 -3.54 -3.40
C GLN A 166 -4.61 -3.50 -2.63
N TYR A 167 -5.63 -4.24 -3.08
CA TYR A 167 -6.87 -4.40 -2.33
C TYR A 167 -6.62 -5.06 -0.97
N ARG A 168 -5.84 -6.16 -0.93
CA ARG A 168 -5.44 -6.82 0.32
C ARG A 168 -4.61 -5.90 1.23
N LYS A 169 -3.66 -5.14 0.68
CA LYS A 169 -2.85 -4.17 1.44
C LYS A 169 -3.69 -3.05 2.00
N PHE A 170 -4.67 -2.56 1.23
CA PHE A 170 -5.60 -1.54 1.70
C PHE A 170 -6.31 -1.99 2.98
N TYR A 171 -6.93 -3.16 2.99
CA TYR A 171 -7.61 -3.68 4.18
C TYR A 171 -6.65 -4.00 5.32
N PHE A 172 -5.46 -4.51 5.02
CA PHE A 172 -4.44 -4.74 6.04
C PHE A 172 -4.04 -3.46 6.80
N TYR A 173 -3.97 -2.32 6.11
CA TYR A 173 -3.68 -1.05 6.77
C TYR A 173 -4.93 -0.43 7.38
N TYR A 174 -6.09 -0.58 6.75
CA TYR A 174 -7.37 -0.10 7.27
C TYR A 174 -7.68 -0.70 8.64
N ASP A 175 -7.52 -2.00 8.81
CA ASP A 175 -7.75 -2.72 10.07
C ASP A 175 -6.76 -2.32 11.18
N LYS A 176 -5.66 -1.65 10.84
CA LYS A 176 -4.66 -1.17 11.80
C LYS A 176 -4.84 0.27 12.22
N LEU A 177 -5.82 0.96 11.67
CA LEU A 177 -6.14 2.33 12.07
C LEU A 177 -6.95 2.33 13.36
N GLU A 178 -6.65 3.28 14.23
CA GLU A 178 -7.40 3.48 15.48
C GLU A 178 -8.78 4.10 15.23
N ASN A 179 -8.91 4.93 14.20
CA ASN A 179 -10.16 5.57 13.80
C ASN A 179 -10.39 5.34 12.29
N THR A 180 -11.31 4.44 11.98
CA THR A 180 -11.67 4.05 10.62
C THR A 180 -12.78 4.92 10.02
N GLU A 181 -13.61 5.57 10.85
CA GLU A 181 -14.76 6.36 10.38
C GLU A 181 -14.37 7.45 9.36
N THR A 182 -13.22 8.10 9.58
CA THR A 182 -12.72 9.13 8.67
C THR A 182 -12.42 8.59 7.27
N PHE A 183 -12.07 7.30 7.17
CA PHE A 183 -11.66 6.65 5.91
C PHE A 183 -12.77 5.81 5.28
N GLU A 184 -13.98 5.81 5.85
CA GLU A 184 -15.11 5.06 5.32
C GLU A 184 -15.46 5.42 3.87
N PRO A 185 -15.51 6.69 3.45
CA PRO A 185 -15.75 7.02 2.04
C PRO A 185 -14.66 6.46 1.10
N LEU A 186 -13.42 6.40 1.58
CA LEU A 186 -12.32 5.82 0.80
C LEU A 186 -12.44 4.31 0.70
N ARG A 187 -12.88 3.64 1.78
CA ARG A 187 -13.16 2.21 1.79
C ARG A 187 -14.27 1.87 0.78
N GLU A 188 -15.36 2.61 0.79
CA GLU A 188 -16.46 2.43 -0.15
C GLU A 188 -16.01 2.60 -1.62
N LEU A 189 -15.18 3.60 -1.90
CA LEU A 189 -14.61 3.81 -3.23
C LEU A 189 -13.76 2.61 -3.67
N VAL A 190 -12.83 2.18 -2.82
CA VAL A 190 -11.92 1.05 -3.13
C VAL A 190 -12.70 -0.24 -3.31
N GLU A 191 -13.71 -0.49 -2.48
CA GLU A 191 -14.56 -1.67 -2.57
C GLU A 191 -15.41 -1.66 -3.84
N ASN A 192 -15.96 -0.49 -4.23
CA ASN A 192 -16.70 -0.34 -5.47
C ASN A 192 -15.81 -0.64 -6.69
N ILE A 193 -14.61 -0.08 -6.76
CA ILE A 193 -13.67 -0.33 -7.86
C ILE A 193 -13.31 -1.82 -7.93
N TYR A 194 -12.99 -2.44 -6.79
CA TYR A 194 -12.61 -3.84 -6.76
C TYR A 194 -13.75 -4.77 -7.14
N THR A 195 -14.94 -4.58 -6.55
CA THR A 195 -16.06 -5.50 -6.70
C THR A 195 -16.84 -5.25 -7.99
N ASN A 196 -17.21 -3.99 -8.27
CA ASN A 196 -18.15 -3.65 -9.33
C ASN A 196 -17.45 -3.33 -10.66
N GLU A 197 -16.19 -2.96 -10.65
CA GLU A 197 -15.47 -2.69 -11.90
C GLU A 197 -14.50 -3.82 -12.25
N TYR A 198 -13.62 -4.23 -11.33
CA TYR A 198 -12.61 -5.25 -11.58
C TYR A 198 -13.20 -6.65 -11.58
N LEU A 199 -13.74 -7.14 -10.45
CA LEU A 199 -14.26 -8.51 -10.37
C LEU A 199 -15.48 -8.73 -11.24
N ALA A 200 -16.42 -7.79 -11.30
CA ALA A 200 -17.61 -7.89 -12.14
C ALA A 200 -17.27 -7.99 -13.63
N THR A 201 -16.14 -7.46 -14.05
CA THR A 201 -15.65 -7.54 -15.42
C THR A 201 -14.80 -8.80 -15.66
N LEU A 202 -13.90 -9.11 -14.73
CA LEU A 202 -12.95 -10.22 -14.88
C LEU A 202 -13.63 -11.60 -14.73
N LEU A 203 -14.48 -11.79 -13.70
CA LEU A 203 -15.02 -13.12 -13.36
C LEU A 203 -15.89 -13.73 -14.45
N PRO A 204 -16.79 -13.01 -15.14
CA PRO A 204 -17.56 -13.56 -16.26
C PRO A 204 -16.64 -14.03 -17.40
N ALA A 205 -15.64 -13.21 -17.77
CA ALA A 205 -14.70 -13.56 -18.82
C ALA A 205 -13.82 -14.76 -18.44
N TRP A 206 -13.35 -14.80 -17.19
CA TRP A 206 -12.62 -15.94 -16.64
C TRP A 206 -13.43 -17.23 -16.66
N ASN A 207 -14.68 -17.18 -16.19
CA ASN A 207 -15.56 -18.36 -16.14
C ASN A 207 -15.94 -18.87 -17.52
N GLU A 208 -16.14 -17.98 -18.48
CA GLU A 208 -16.40 -18.35 -19.86
C GLU A 208 -15.16 -18.99 -20.48
N GLY A 209 -13.98 -18.40 -20.25
CA GLY A 209 -12.72 -18.98 -20.72
C GLY A 209 -12.44 -20.38 -20.15
N LEU A 210 -12.73 -20.62 -18.86
CA LEU A 210 -12.55 -21.93 -18.24
C LEU A 210 -13.43 -23.05 -18.81
N ARG A 211 -14.55 -22.72 -19.49
CA ARG A 211 -15.43 -23.71 -20.13
C ARG A 211 -14.88 -24.23 -21.44
N GLN A 212 -13.90 -23.55 -22.02
CA GLN A 212 -13.27 -23.97 -23.27
C GLN A 212 -12.36 -25.17 -23.00
N GLU A 213 -12.37 -26.18 -23.89
CA GLU A 213 -11.56 -27.39 -23.73
C GLU A 213 -10.07 -27.10 -23.65
N GLU A 214 -9.62 -26.04 -24.31
CA GLU A 214 -8.22 -25.60 -24.36
C GLU A 214 -7.75 -24.90 -23.07
N ALA A 215 -8.64 -24.43 -22.23
CA ALA A 215 -8.30 -23.68 -21.02
C ALA A 215 -7.40 -24.45 -20.05
N LEU A 216 -7.61 -25.75 -19.92
CA LEU A 216 -6.82 -26.61 -19.05
C LEU A 216 -5.38 -26.86 -19.57
N ALA A 217 -5.10 -26.50 -20.82
CA ALA A 217 -3.77 -26.59 -21.40
C ALA A 217 -2.95 -25.30 -21.20
N VAL A 218 -3.58 -24.21 -20.78
CA VAL A 218 -2.90 -22.90 -20.62
C VAL A 218 -1.92 -22.91 -19.44
N LEU A 219 -2.26 -23.60 -18.36
CA LEU A 219 -1.45 -23.66 -17.13
C LEU A 219 -1.26 -25.12 -16.66
N PRO A 220 -0.11 -25.43 -16.03
CA PRO A 220 0.06 -26.69 -15.31
C PRO A 220 -1.02 -26.87 -14.25
N LEU A 221 -1.48 -28.09 -14.06
CA LEU A 221 -2.51 -28.39 -13.07
C LEU A 221 -1.89 -28.75 -11.72
N GLN A 222 -2.45 -28.25 -10.65
CA GLN A 222 -2.00 -28.54 -9.28
C GLN A 222 -1.93 -30.07 -8.98
N ARG A 223 -2.85 -30.85 -9.55
CA ARG A 223 -2.85 -32.32 -9.37
C ARG A 223 -1.58 -33.02 -9.90
N ASP A 224 -0.87 -32.39 -10.81
CA ASP A 224 0.32 -32.97 -11.46
C ASP A 224 1.62 -32.56 -10.75
N PHE A 225 1.52 -31.74 -9.70
CA PHE A 225 2.65 -31.16 -8.97
C PHE A 225 3.68 -32.23 -8.53
N TYR A 226 3.22 -33.33 -7.92
CA TYR A 226 4.11 -34.42 -7.46
C TYR A 226 4.92 -35.01 -8.60
N ASN A 227 4.26 -35.37 -9.70
CA ASN A 227 4.92 -35.97 -10.85
C ASN A 227 5.90 -35.03 -11.54
N ALA A 228 5.54 -33.74 -11.61
CA ALA A 228 6.35 -32.71 -12.27
C ALA A 228 7.58 -32.30 -11.44
N ASN A 229 7.45 -32.23 -10.10
CA ASN A 229 8.47 -31.58 -9.28
C ASN A 229 9.17 -32.51 -8.29
N LEU A 230 8.53 -33.57 -7.82
CA LEU A 230 9.06 -34.38 -6.71
C LEU A 230 9.48 -35.78 -7.12
N ARG A 231 8.79 -36.42 -8.06
CA ARG A 231 8.98 -37.83 -8.42
C ARG A 231 10.45 -38.19 -8.75
N TYR A 232 11.16 -37.24 -9.34
CA TYR A 232 12.54 -37.44 -9.80
C TYR A 232 13.56 -36.59 -9.04
N ALA A 233 13.14 -35.95 -7.92
CA ALA A 233 14.07 -35.18 -7.10
C ALA A 233 15.18 -36.07 -6.54
N LYS A 234 16.44 -35.72 -6.79
CA LYS A 234 17.63 -36.44 -6.33
C LYS A 234 18.17 -35.88 -5.03
N GLU A 235 17.81 -34.67 -4.69
CA GLU A 235 18.28 -33.96 -3.52
C GLU A 235 17.25 -33.99 -2.40
N ARG A 236 17.71 -33.72 -1.17
CA ARG A 236 16.81 -33.57 -0.03
C ARG A 236 15.83 -32.44 -0.28
N THR A 237 14.56 -32.76 -0.42
CA THR A 237 13.50 -31.82 -0.74
C THR A 237 12.53 -31.72 0.43
N VAL A 238 12.18 -30.50 0.82
CA VAL A 238 11.12 -30.18 1.78
C VAL A 238 9.99 -29.51 1.03
N VAL A 239 8.77 -30.02 1.21
CA VAL A 239 7.56 -29.43 0.61
C VAL A 239 6.77 -28.73 1.70
N ILE A 240 6.57 -27.44 1.54
CA ILE A 240 5.73 -26.62 2.42
C ILE A 240 4.43 -26.33 1.66
N ILE A 241 3.32 -26.82 2.16
CA ILE A 241 2.00 -26.55 1.61
C ILE A 241 1.40 -25.40 2.41
N SER A 242 1.22 -24.25 1.75
CA SER A 242 0.51 -23.12 2.33
C SER A 242 -0.93 -23.14 1.81
N ASP A 243 -1.87 -23.19 2.73
CA ASP A 243 -3.28 -23.16 2.41
C ASP A 243 -3.70 -21.78 1.89
N ALA A 244 -4.59 -21.75 0.90
CA ALA A 244 -5.13 -20.54 0.28
C ALA A 244 -4.09 -19.52 -0.23
N MET A 245 -2.85 -19.95 -0.53
CA MET A 245 -1.85 -19.06 -1.11
C MET A 245 -2.23 -18.69 -2.55
N ARG A 246 -2.64 -17.46 -2.74
CA ARG A 246 -2.93 -16.90 -4.07
C ARG A 246 -1.64 -16.45 -4.76
N TYR A 247 -1.70 -16.33 -6.09
CA TYR A 247 -0.54 -15.92 -6.90
C TYR A 247 0.06 -14.58 -6.45
N GLU A 248 -0.77 -13.59 -6.12
CA GLU A 248 -0.29 -12.26 -5.67
C GLU A 248 0.50 -12.34 -4.36
N VAL A 249 0.14 -13.26 -3.46
CA VAL A 249 0.89 -13.51 -2.21
C VAL A 249 2.20 -14.22 -2.53
N GLY A 250 2.17 -15.17 -3.47
CA GLY A 250 3.37 -15.85 -3.96
C GLY A 250 4.36 -14.88 -4.60
N GLN A 251 3.89 -13.91 -5.36
CA GLN A 251 4.70 -12.84 -5.95
C GLN A 251 5.38 -11.99 -4.87
N GLU A 252 4.64 -11.61 -3.83
CA GLU A 252 5.23 -10.83 -2.73
C GLU A 252 6.29 -11.64 -1.96
N LEU A 253 6.04 -12.92 -1.71
CA LEU A 253 7.02 -13.82 -1.09
C LEU A 253 8.27 -13.97 -1.96
N PHE A 254 8.09 -14.20 -3.25
CA PHE A 254 9.17 -14.32 -4.22
C PHE A 254 10.06 -13.07 -4.24
N ALA A 255 9.46 -11.88 -4.30
CA ALA A 255 10.21 -10.63 -4.25
C ALA A 255 11.06 -10.51 -2.98
N ARG A 256 10.49 -10.83 -1.81
CA ARG A 256 11.23 -10.81 -0.53
C ARG A 256 12.36 -11.84 -0.46
N MET A 257 12.18 -13.00 -1.11
CA MET A 257 13.24 -14.02 -1.17
C MET A 257 14.39 -13.60 -2.09
N GLN A 258 14.11 -12.84 -3.14
CA GLN A 258 15.16 -12.31 -4.02
C GLN A 258 16.03 -11.25 -3.33
N ASP A 259 15.50 -10.55 -2.34
CA ASP A 259 16.25 -9.57 -1.56
C ASP A 259 17.27 -10.23 -0.60
N ASP A 260 17.14 -11.54 -0.32
CA ASP A 260 18.09 -12.28 0.52
C ASP A 260 19.16 -12.95 -0.37
N PRO A 261 20.45 -12.54 -0.26
CA PRO A 261 21.53 -13.10 -1.07
C PRO A 261 21.80 -14.60 -0.81
N LYS A 262 21.22 -15.18 0.24
CA LYS A 262 21.32 -16.61 0.56
C LYS A 262 20.20 -17.44 -0.09
N CYS A 263 19.21 -16.80 -0.68
CA CYS A 263 18.09 -17.46 -1.32
C CYS A 263 18.23 -17.44 -2.84
N SER A 264 17.90 -18.57 -3.47
CA SER A 264 17.61 -18.63 -4.90
C SER A 264 16.18 -19.11 -5.05
N ALA A 265 15.32 -18.28 -5.64
CA ALA A 265 13.90 -18.56 -5.74
C ALA A 265 13.44 -18.53 -7.20
N GLN A 266 12.46 -19.38 -7.50
CA GLN A 266 11.70 -19.35 -8.76
C GLN A 266 10.21 -19.38 -8.43
N LEU A 267 9.44 -18.59 -9.14
CA LEU A 267 7.99 -18.57 -9.02
C LEU A 267 7.37 -19.20 -10.26
N ASN A 268 6.60 -20.25 -10.03
CA ASN A 268 5.79 -20.89 -11.06
C ASN A 268 4.33 -20.84 -10.67
N VAL A 269 3.45 -20.85 -11.67
CA VAL A 269 2.00 -20.80 -11.46
C VAL A 269 1.36 -22.13 -11.84
N GLN A 270 0.30 -22.50 -11.15
CA GLN A 270 -0.51 -23.67 -11.43
C GLN A 270 -1.99 -23.32 -11.30
N LEU A 271 -2.82 -23.96 -12.11
CA LEU A 271 -4.27 -23.86 -11.97
C LEU A 271 -4.70 -24.71 -10.76
N GLY A 272 -5.28 -24.02 -9.77
CA GLY A 272 -5.74 -24.64 -8.54
C GLY A 272 -6.99 -25.52 -8.72
N VAL A 273 -7.36 -26.23 -7.68
CA VAL A 273 -8.59 -27.05 -7.63
C VAL A 273 -9.74 -26.22 -7.08
N LEU A 274 -10.90 -26.28 -7.69
CA LEU A 274 -12.12 -25.69 -7.20
C LEU A 274 -13.05 -26.77 -6.57
N PRO A 275 -13.69 -26.52 -5.43
CA PRO A 275 -13.48 -25.39 -4.52
C PRO A 275 -12.13 -25.49 -3.78
N PRO A 276 -11.52 -24.36 -3.42
CA PRO A 276 -10.24 -24.34 -2.74
C PRO A 276 -10.38 -24.66 -1.25
N THR A 277 -10.99 -25.81 -0.93
CA THR A 277 -11.10 -26.28 0.44
C THR A 277 -9.93 -27.19 0.79
N PRO A 278 -9.35 -27.08 2.00
CA PRO A 278 -8.20 -27.89 2.41
C PRO A 278 -8.38 -29.38 2.17
N GLY A 279 -9.55 -29.92 2.47
CA GLY A 279 -9.85 -31.35 2.32
C GLY A 279 -9.77 -31.86 0.87
N TRP A 280 -10.20 -31.11 -0.12
CA TRP A 280 -10.15 -31.51 -1.52
C TRP A 280 -8.76 -31.36 -2.13
N ALA A 281 -8.02 -30.34 -1.74
CA ALA A 281 -6.63 -30.18 -2.15
C ALA A 281 -5.78 -31.34 -1.65
N TRP A 282 -5.89 -31.73 -0.38
CA TRP A 282 -5.21 -32.87 0.23
C TRP A 282 -5.57 -34.21 -0.42
N LEU A 283 -6.85 -34.46 -0.68
CA LEU A 283 -7.32 -35.68 -1.33
C LEU A 283 -6.73 -35.87 -2.74
N ARG A 284 -6.52 -34.80 -3.49
CA ARG A 284 -5.89 -34.89 -4.82
C ARG A 284 -4.37 -35.03 -4.74
N PHE A 285 -3.70 -34.37 -3.79
CA PHE A 285 -2.28 -34.62 -3.51
C PHE A 285 -2.03 -36.08 -3.06
N SER A 286 -2.88 -36.63 -2.19
CA SER A 286 -2.72 -37.97 -1.64
C SER A 286 -3.05 -39.11 -2.61
N ARG A 287 -3.98 -38.89 -3.58
CA ARG A 287 -4.33 -39.94 -4.58
C ARG A 287 -3.22 -40.21 -5.60
N THR A 288 -2.30 -39.28 -5.80
CA THR A 288 -1.16 -39.45 -6.71
C THR A 288 0.14 -39.80 -5.99
N ALA A 289 0.22 -39.64 -4.68
CA ALA A 289 1.37 -39.97 -3.86
C ALA A 289 1.11 -41.34 -3.19
N ARG A 290 1.64 -42.44 -3.75
CA ARG A 290 1.90 -43.65 -2.94
C ARG A 290 3.11 -43.31 -2.09
N TRP A 291 2.88 -42.94 -0.84
CA TRP A 291 3.94 -42.81 0.16
C TRP A 291 4.48 -44.20 0.43
N LYS A 292 5.74 -44.48 0.11
CA LYS A 292 6.46 -45.65 0.55
C LYS A 292 7.10 -45.36 1.89
#